data_2283a580bc3506f0cc68cd447d81b03d
#
_entry.id   2283a580bc3506f0cc68cd447d81b03d
#
_cell.length_a   1.000
_cell.length_b   1.000
_cell.length_c   1.000
_cell.angle_alpha   90.00
_cell.angle_beta   90.00
_cell.angle_gamma   90.00
#
_symmetry.space_group_name_H-M   'P 1'
#
loop_
_entity.id
_entity.type
_entity.pdbx_description
1 polymer ?
#
loop_
_entity_poly.entity_id
_entity_poly.type
_entity_poly.pdbx_seq_one_letter_code
_entity_poly.pdbx_strand_id
1 'polypeptide(L)'
;MGVVMKRYEIYFVALDPTIGAEIQKTSPCVIISPPELDYLKTRLIAPITSKGFEAPYRIKIKLLDKDGLILCDKIRCVSTSRLVSKITELDTKSVKALKSVLKKMF
;
A
#
# COMPACT_ATOMS: atom_id res chain seq x y z
N MET A 1 21.93 -6.50 -7.37
CA MET A 1 21.11 -6.87 -6.22
C MET A 1 19.78 -6.15 -6.28
N GLY A 2 18.70 -6.87 -6.06
CA GLY A 2 17.36 -6.29 -6.08
C GLY A 2 17.11 -5.42 -4.86
N VAL A 3 16.24 -4.42 -5.04
CA VAL A 3 15.76 -3.60 -3.94
C VAL A 3 14.74 -4.40 -3.15
N VAL A 4 14.89 -4.46 -1.82
CA VAL A 4 13.93 -5.13 -0.97
C VAL A 4 12.78 -4.17 -0.70
N MET A 5 11.57 -4.58 -1.05
CA MET A 5 10.35 -3.83 -0.82
C MET A 5 9.82 -4.22 0.55
N LYS A 6 9.91 -3.29 1.52
CA LYS A 6 9.69 -3.58 2.93
C LYS A 6 8.33 -3.13 3.43
N ARG A 7 7.86 -3.77 4.51
CA ARG A 7 6.61 -3.40 5.19
C ARG A 7 6.64 -1.92 5.58
N TYR A 8 5.49 -1.27 5.40
CA TYR A 8 5.24 0.15 5.68
C TYR A 8 5.87 1.11 4.68
N GLU A 9 6.54 0.63 3.65
CA GLU A 9 6.93 1.46 2.52
C GLU A 9 5.72 1.69 1.62
N ILE A 10 5.64 2.90 1.06
CA ILE A 10 4.56 3.28 0.16
C ILE A 10 5.11 3.33 -1.27
N TYR A 11 4.46 2.60 -2.17
CA TYR A 11 4.85 2.50 -3.57
C TYR A 11 3.72 2.92 -4.48
N PHE A 12 4.06 3.41 -5.67
CA PHE A 12 3.11 3.43 -6.78
C PHE A 12 2.98 2.01 -7.30
N VAL A 13 1.76 1.50 -7.34
CA VAL A 13 1.48 0.12 -7.73
C VAL A 13 0.53 0.09 -8.91
N ALA A 14 0.87 -0.72 -9.91
CA ALA A 14 0.01 -0.96 -11.05
C ALA A 14 -1.05 -1.99 -10.66
N LEU A 15 -2.24 -1.51 -10.26
CA LEU A 15 -3.31 -2.38 -9.77
C LEU A 15 -4.09 -3.04 -10.89
N ASP A 16 -4.26 -2.33 -12.00
CA ASP A 16 -5.03 -2.84 -13.11
C ASP A 16 -4.11 -3.32 -14.24
N PRO A 17 -4.43 -4.44 -14.88
CA PRO A 17 -3.65 -4.87 -16.01
C PRO A 17 -3.81 -3.88 -17.17
N THR A 18 -2.70 -3.58 -17.86
CA THR A 18 -2.76 -2.79 -19.09
C THR A 18 -2.91 -3.72 -20.27
N ILE A 19 -3.74 -3.33 -21.23
CA ILE A 19 -3.97 -4.07 -22.46
C ILE A 19 -3.57 -3.17 -23.62
N GLY A 20 -2.67 -3.66 -24.47
CA GLY A 20 -2.22 -2.92 -25.64
C GLY A 20 -1.35 -1.71 -25.31
N ALA A 21 -1.60 -0.60 -25.96
CA ALA A 21 -0.80 0.63 -25.85
C ALA A 21 -1.32 1.60 -24.79
N GLU A 22 -2.24 1.17 -23.92
CA GLU A 22 -2.77 2.06 -22.89
C GLU A 22 -1.71 2.41 -21.86
N ILE A 23 -1.78 3.65 -21.37
CA ILE A 23 -0.90 4.10 -20.29
C ILE A 23 -1.31 3.39 -19.00
N GLN A 24 -0.34 2.74 -18.39
CA GLN A 24 -0.55 2.04 -17.14
C GLN A 24 -0.81 3.04 -16.02
N LYS A 25 -1.94 2.90 -15.35
CA LYS A 25 -2.28 3.72 -14.19
C LYS A 25 -1.70 3.09 -12.93
N THR A 26 -1.14 3.92 -12.08
CA THR A 26 -0.62 3.49 -10.79
C THR A 26 -1.37 4.20 -9.67
N SER A 27 -1.44 3.53 -8.53
CA SER A 27 -2.05 4.09 -7.32
C SER A 27 -1.09 3.91 -6.15
N PRO A 28 -1.03 4.85 -5.21
CA PRO A 28 -0.20 4.68 -4.03
C PRO A 28 -0.77 3.60 -3.13
N CYS A 29 0.09 2.71 -2.66
CA CYS A 29 -0.28 1.62 -1.75
C CYS A 29 0.81 1.43 -0.72
N VAL A 30 0.42 1.03 0.48
CA VAL A 30 1.37 0.70 1.55
C VAL A 30 1.53 -0.81 1.63
N ILE A 31 2.77 -1.26 1.78
CA ILE A 31 3.08 -2.68 1.96
C ILE A 31 2.76 -3.05 3.40
N ILE A 32 1.97 -4.10 3.59
CA ILE A 32 1.57 -4.56 4.92
C ILE A 32 2.03 -5.99 5.23
N SER A 33 2.52 -6.73 4.24
CA SER A 33 3.02 -8.09 4.48
C SER A 33 4.24 -8.08 5.40
N PRO A 34 4.33 -9.02 6.34
CA PRO A 34 5.44 -9.06 7.30
C PRO A 34 6.76 -9.41 6.63
N PRO A 35 7.90 -8.98 7.21
CA PRO A 35 9.22 -9.24 6.62
C PRO A 35 9.53 -10.72 6.41
N GLU A 36 8.92 -11.60 7.20
CA GLU A 36 9.12 -13.05 7.07
C GLU A 36 8.69 -13.57 5.69
N LEU A 37 7.83 -12.81 4.99
CA LEU A 37 7.33 -13.17 3.66
C LEU A 37 8.06 -12.44 2.53
N ASP A 38 9.09 -11.65 2.84
CA ASP A 38 9.79 -10.86 1.82
C ASP A 38 10.55 -11.70 0.79
N TYR A 39 10.77 -12.98 1.07
CA TYR A 39 11.37 -13.88 0.08
C TYR A 39 10.42 -14.23 -1.06
N LEU A 40 9.14 -13.97 -0.90
CA LEU A 40 8.15 -14.21 -1.95
C LEU A 40 8.21 -13.11 -3.01
N LYS A 41 7.75 -13.45 -4.22
CA LYS A 41 7.63 -12.47 -5.30
C LYS A 41 6.27 -11.75 -5.28
N THR A 42 5.65 -11.69 -4.10
CA THR A 42 4.37 -11.04 -3.89
C THR A 42 4.43 -10.19 -2.62
N ARG A 43 3.51 -9.23 -2.54
CA ARG A 43 3.34 -8.40 -1.34
C ARG A 43 1.85 -8.20 -1.09
N LEU A 44 1.47 -8.17 0.18
CA LEU A 44 0.15 -7.69 0.57
C LEU A 44 0.21 -6.18 0.65
N ILE A 45 -0.73 -5.51 0.01
CA ILE A 45 -0.79 -4.05 -0.02
C ILE A 45 -2.18 -3.56 0.36
N ALA A 46 -2.21 -2.34 0.92
CA ALA A 46 -3.44 -1.62 1.17
C ALA A 46 -3.41 -0.33 0.34
N PRO A 47 -4.40 -0.11 -0.54
CA PRO A 47 -4.43 1.09 -1.36
C PRO A 47 -4.63 2.35 -0.52
N ILE A 48 -4.11 3.47 -1.01
CA ILE A 48 -4.30 4.79 -0.41
C ILE A 48 -5.05 5.65 -1.41
N THR A 49 -6.14 6.28 -0.97
CA THR A 49 -6.93 7.15 -1.84
C THR A 49 -7.03 8.56 -1.27
N SER A 50 -7.02 9.57 -2.13
CA SER A 50 -7.31 10.94 -1.75
C SER A 50 -8.80 11.25 -1.88
N LYS A 51 -9.55 10.35 -2.52
CA LYS A 51 -10.98 10.51 -2.77
C LYS A 51 -11.74 9.37 -2.10
N GLY A 52 -12.13 9.55 -0.92
CA GLY A 52 -12.85 8.52 -0.21
C GLY A 52 -13.59 9.14 0.94
N PHE A 53 -14.39 8.34 1.59
CA PHE A 53 -15.09 8.76 2.80
C PHE A 53 -14.59 7.94 3.98
N GLU A 54 -14.71 8.51 5.17
CA GLU A 54 -14.35 7.82 6.39
C GLU A 54 -15.25 6.62 6.60
N ALA A 55 -14.64 5.52 7.01
CA ALA A 55 -15.33 4.27 7.27
C ALA A 55 -14.47 3.47 8.26
N PRO A 56 -15.06 2.47 8.93
CA PRO A 56 -14.27 1.55 9.75
C PRO A 56 -13.15 0.93 8.92
N TYR A 57 -11.99 0.73 9.56
CA TYR A 57 -10.81 0.13 8.92
C TYR A 57 -10.18 1.00 7.83
N ARG A 58 -10.47 2.31 7.84
CA ARG A 58 -9.79 3.28 6.97
C ARG A 58 -9.04 4.26 7.85
N ILE A 59 -7.75 4.46 7.54
CA ILE A 59 -6.86 5.26 8.37
C ILE A 59 -6.51 6.55 7.66
N LYS A 60 -6.73 7.68 8.32
CA LYS A 60 -6.33 8.99 7.80
C LYS A 60 -4.84 9.16 7.91
N ILE A 61 -4.21 9.54 6.81
CA ILE A 61 -2.79 9.84 6.76
C ILE A 61 -2.55 11.09 5.91
N LYS A 62 -1.33 11.61 6.01
CA LYS A 62 -0.84 12.59 5.04
C LYS A 62 0.24 11.96 4.19
N LEU A 63 0.01 11.94 2.89
CA LEU A 63 0.97 11.44 1.92
C LEU A 63 1.48 12.61 1.10
N LEU A 64 2.76 12.96 1.27
CA LEU A 64 3.38 14.11 0.59
C LEU A 64 2.53 15.38 0.76
N ASP A 65 2.14 15.65 2.01
CA ASP A 65 1.35 16.82 2.42
C ASP A 65 -0.10 16.84 1.90
N LYS A 66 -0.56 15.74 1.32
CA LYS A 66 -1.95 15.60 0.88
C LYS A 66 -2.68 14.60 1.78
N ASP A 67 -3.93 14.91 2.09
CA ASP A 67 -4.76 14.02 2.87
C ASP A 67 -5.08 12.76 2.08
N GLY A 68 -5.03 11.62 2.77
CA GLY A 68 -5.34 10.33 2.17
C GLY A 68 -5.92 9.36 3.19
N LEU A 69 -6.47 8.27 2.68
CA LEU A 69 -7.01 7.18 3.49
C LEU A 69 -6.35 5.88 3.07
N ILE A 70 -5.82 5.15 4.05
CA ILE A 70 -5.38 3.76 3.82
C ILE A 70 -6.63 2.88 3.89
N LEU A 71 -6.91 2.18 2.80
CA LEU A 71 -8.10 1.35 2.69
C LEU A 71 -7.81 -0.07 3.16
N CYS A 72 -7.83 -0.29 4.47
CA CYS A 72 -7.59 -1.62 5.03
C CYS A 72 -8.70 -2.62 4.68
N ASP A 73 -9.85 -2.13 4.25
CA ASP A 73 -10.93 -2.98 3.74
C ASP A 73 -10.70 -3.47 2.31
N LYS A 74 -9.63 -3.02 1.65
CA LYS A 74 -9.32 -3.40 0.27
C LYS A 74 -7.91 -3.97 0.11
N ILE A 75 -7.44 -4.67 1.12
CA ILE A 75 -6.13 -5.33 1.08
C ILE A 75 -6.12 -6.39 -0.03
N ARG A 76 -5.03 -6.41 -0.79
CA ARG A 76 -4.87 -7.43 -1.84
C ARG A 76 -3.41 -7.83 -1.98
N CYS A 77 -3.21 -8.99 -2.57
CA CYS A 77 -1.88 -9.50 -2.88
C CYS A 77 -1.52 -9.15 -4.31
N VAL A 78 -0.33 -8.60 -4.51
CA VAL A 78 0.16 -8.25 -5.84
C VAL A 78 1.57 -8.79 -6.05
N SER A 79 1.93 -9.01 -7.31
CA SER A 79 3.30 -9.36 -7.67
C SER A 79 4.23 -8.17 -7.42
N THR A 80 5.46 -8.43 -6.97
CA THR A 80 6.44 -7.37 -6.78
C THR A 80 6.72 -6.60 -8.07
N SER A 81 6.52 -7.24 -9.23
CA SER A 81 6.69 -6.57 -10.52
C SER A 81 5.69 -5.43 -10.73
N ARG A 82 4.60 -5.38 -9.97
CA ARG A 82 3.62 -4.30 -10.05
C ARG A 82 3.97 -3.10 -9.19
N LEU A 83 4.96 -3.21 -8.31
CA LEU A 83 5.45 -2.10 -7.50
C LEU A 83 6.42 -1.29 -8.35
N VAL A 84 5.96 -0.16 -8.87
CA VAL A 84 6.67 0.61 -9.88
C VAL A 84 7.79 1.46 -9.28
N SER A 85 7.48 2.26 -8.27
CA SER A 85 8.46 3.12 -7.63
C SER A 85 8.07 3.42 -6.20
N LYS A 86 9.09 3.54 -5.34
CA LYS A 86 8.89 3.91 -3.94
C LYS A 86 8.59 5.40 -3.84
N ILE A 87 7.57 5.74 -3.06
CA ILE A 87 7.21 7.13 -2.77
C ILE A 87 7.87 7.59 -1.48
N THR A 88 7.60 6.89 -0.39
CA THR A 88 8.09 7.24 0.95
C THR A 88 7.83 6.07 1.89
N GLU A 89 8.04 6.30 3.17
CA GLU A 89 7.72 5.34 4.21
C GLU A 89 6.60 5.90 5.09
N LEU A 90 5.78 5.02 5.63
CA LEU A 90 4.72 5.42 6.54
C LEU A 90 5.36 5.90 7.86
N ASP A 91 4.87 7.00 8.40
CA ASP A 91 5.38 7.54 9.65
C ASP A 91 4.99 6.66 10.86
N THR A 92 5.69 6.83 11.98
CA THR A 92 5.50 6.00 13.16
C THR A 92 4.08 6.04 13.70
N LYS A 93 3.46 7.20 13.71
CA LYS A 93 2.08 7.37 14.20
C LYS A 93 1.10 6.57 13.33
N SER A 94 1.26 6.66 12.03
CA SER A 94 0.39 5.94 11.09
C SER A 94 0.63 4.44 11.14
N VAL A 95 1.88 4.01 11.35
CA VAL A 95 2.21 2.59 11.55
C VAL A 95 1.46 2.03 12.75
N LYS A 96 1.45 2.75 13.87
CA LYS A 96 0.73 2.31 15.07
C LYS A 96 -0.77 2.17 14.81
N ALA A 97 -1.35 3.15 14.10
CA ALA A 97 -2.77 3.09 13.75
C ALA A 97 -3.06 1.92 12.83
N LEU A 98 -2.20 1.68 11.85
CA LEU A 98 -2.33 0.56 10.92
C LEU A 98 -2.26 -0.78 11.64
N LYS A 99 -1.28 -0.96 12.52
CA LYS A 99 -1.16 -2.19 13.32
C LYS A 99 -2.42 -2.44 14.15
N SER A 100 -2.95 -1.40 14.79
CA SER A 100 -4.15 -1.51 15.60
C SER A 100 -5.35 -1.96 14.78
N VAL A 101 -5.54 -1.38 13.61
CA VAL A 101 -6.65 -1.75 12.72
C VAL A 101 -6.49 -3.18 12.20
N LEU A 102 -5.31 -3.56 11.74
CA LEU A 102 -5.07 -4.92 11.24
C LEU A 102 -5.30 -5.96 12.33
N LYS A 103 -4.92 -5.65 13.56
CA LYS A 103 -5.15 -6.55 14.69
C LYS A 103 -6.65 -6.77 14.96
N LYS A 104 -7.47 -5.76 14.77
CA LYS A 104 -8.92 -5.88 14.91
C LYS A 104 -9.57 -6.65 13.77
N MET A 105 -8.98 -6.61 12.58
CA MET A 105 -9.51 -7.29 11.39
C MET A 105 -9.17 -8.77 11.38
N PHE A 106 -8.05 -9.13 11.93
CA PHE A 106 -7.49 -10.47 11.92
C PHE A 106 -7.13 -10.91 13.35
#